data_27e607b630572c42adc99e119966e7ab
#
_entry.id   27e607b630572c42adc99e119966e7ab
#
_cell.length_a   1.000
_cell.length_b   1.000
_cell.length_c   1.000
_cell.angle_alpha   90.00
_cell.angle_beta   90.00
_cell.angle_gamma   90.00
#
_symmetry.space_group_name_H-M   'P 1'
#
loop_
_entity.id
_entity.type
_entity.pdbx_description
1 polymer ?
#
loop_
_entity_poly.entity_id
_entity_poly.type
_entity_poly.pdbx_seq_one_letter_code
_entity_poly.pdbx_strand_id
1 'polypeptide(L)'
;MKQRRNATAAQCDRLWAQIVLARARGRCYLCKRMLPLEAHHIIFRSQSSDPSIRFDPDFGVGLCVDCHHHAPDAPHVNNGRFLLAIGTWMVERERQRWFKIQPFLFKAVPPFYGPVDYAETARRLRGRLRGEGCRAGINR
;
A
#
# COMPACT_ATOMS: atom_id res chain seq x y z
N MET A 1 -26.16 19.53 16.31
CA MET A 1 -25.73 18.70 15.15
C MET A 1 -24.20 18.62 15.16
N LYS A 2 -23.63 17.45 15.35
CA LYS A 2 -22.19 17.26 15.14
C LYS A 2 -21.91 17.43 13.64
N GLN A 3 -21.23 18.50 13.26
CA GLN A 3 -20.72 18.69 11.92
C GLN A 3 -19.93 17.42 11.53
N ARG A 4 -20.41 16.65 10.58
CA ARG A 4 -19.62 15.56 9.98
C ARG A 4 -18.39 16.21 9.37
N ARG A 5 -17.24 16.08 10.03
CA ARG A 5 -15.97 16.50 9.44
C ARG A 5 -15.80 15.69 8.17
N ASN A 6 -15.81 16.37 7.03
CA ASN A 6 -15.57 15.73 5.74
C ASN A 6 -14.20 15.03 5.79
N ALA A 7 -14.16 13.78 5.36
CA ALA A 7 -12.91 13.04 5.28
C ALA A 7 -11.95 13.72 4.31
N THR A 8 -10.66 13.67 4.61
CA THR A 8 -9.60 14.28 3.80
C THR A 8 -8.71 13.22 3.16
N ALA A 9 -7.93 13.60 2.14
CA ALA A 9 -6.92 12.74 1.55
C ALA A 9 -5.95 12.20 2.61
N ALA A 10 -5.52 13.05 3.56
CA ALA A 10 -4.61 12.64 4.64
C ALA A 10 -5.23 11.57 5.56
N GLN A 11 -6.53 11.64 5.82
CA GLN A 11 -7.23 10.60 6.59
C GLN A 11 -7.28 9.27 5.81
N CYS A 12 -7.54 9.33 4.51
CA CYS A 12 -7.52 8.15 3.64
C CYS A 12 -6.11 7.53 3.56
N ASP A 13 -5.07 8.34 3.44
CA ASP A 13 -3.67 7.88 3.47
C ASP A 13 -3.34 7.17 4.79
N ARG A 14 -3.78 7.70 5.93
CA ARG A 14 -3.55 7.06 7.24
C ARG A 14 -4.28 5.72 7.35
N LEU A 15 -5.53 5.63 6.93
CA LEU A 15 -6.30 4.39 6.93
C LEU A 15 -5.67 3.35 6.00
N TRP A 16 -5.26 3.76 4.81
CA TRP A 16 -4.54 2.91 3.87
C TRP A 16 -3.25 2.37 4.49
N ALA A 17 -2.43 3.21 5.10
CA ALA A 17 -1.19 2.80 5.75
C ALA A 17 -1.44 1.81 6.89
N GLN A 18 -2.48 2.02 7.70
CA GLN A 18 -2.86 1.09 8.77
C GLN A 18 -3.21 -0.30 8.22
N ILE A 19 -3.91 -0.38 7.09
CA ILE A 19 -4.24 -1.67 6.45
C ILE A 19 -2.98 -2.35 5.93
N VAL A 20 -2.11 -1.61 5.24
CA VAL A 20 -0.84 -2.13 4.71
C VAL A 20 0.03 -2.69 5.83
N LEU A 21 0.17 -1.96 6.92
CA LEU A 21 0.96 -2.38 8.07
C LEU A 21 0.32 -3.56 8.83
N ALA A 22 -1.00 -3.58 8.96
CA ALA A 22 -1.72 -4.72 9.56
C ALA A 22 -1.50 -6.01 8.76
N ARG A 23 -1.54 -5.93 7.44
CA ARG A 23 -1.27 -7.08 6.54
C ARG A 23 0.17 -7.56 6.63
N ALA A 24 1.13 -6.67 6.84
CA ALA A 24 2.55 -7.00 6.95
C ALA A 24 2.87 -7.80 8.22
N ARG A 25 2.05 -7.71 9.27
CA ARG A 25 2.23 -8.43 10.54
C ARG A 25 3.63 -8.26 11.16
N GLY A 26 4.18 -7.05 11.08
CA GLY A 26 5.50 -6.71 11.60
C GLY A 26 6.69 -7.21 10.78
N ARG A 27 6.46 -7.89 9.66
CA ARG A 27 7.50 -8.48 8.82
C ARG A 27 7.76 -7.63 7.57
N CYS A 28 9.00 -7.20 7.38
CA CYS A 28 9.41 -6.46 6.19
C CYS A 28 9.22 -7.30 4.92
N TYR A 29 8.61 -6.69 3.91
CA TYR A 29 8.30 -7.38 2.65
C TYR A 29 9.56 -7.81 1.86
N LEU A 30 10.67 -7.05 1.95
CA LEU A 30 11.93 -7.37 1.27
C LEU A 30 12.81 -8.32 2.09
N CYS A 31 13.25 -7.90 3.27
CA CYS A 31 14.22 -8.68 4.04
C CYS A 31 13.59 -9.75 4.94
N LYS A 32 12.28 -9.79 5.04
CA LYS A 32 11.50 -10.76 5.83
C LYS A 32 11.74 -10.71 7.35
N ARG A 33 12.52 -9.78 7.86
CA ARG A 33 12.79 -9.63 9.29
C ARG A 33 11.63 -8.93 10.00
N MET A 34 11.45 -9.26 11.27
CA MET A 34 10.51 -8.59 12.17
C MET A 34 11.15 -7.31 12.67
N LEU A 35 10.71 -6.17 12.16
CA LEU A 35 11.25 -4.83 12.43
C LEU A 35 10.09 -3.82 12.41
N PRO A 36 10.27 -2.62 13.00
CA PRO A 36 9.35 -1.52 12.76
C PRO A 36 9.22 -1.22 11.26
N LEU A 37 7.98 -1.05 10.78
CA LEU A 37 7.69 -0.93 9.35
C LEU A 37 7.08 0.42 9.02
N GLU A 38 7.36 0.87 7.80
CA GLU A 38 6.72 1.99 7.13
C GLU A 38 5.89 1.48 5.95
N ALA A 39 4.72 2.07 5.72
CA ALA A 39 3.90 1.75 4.55
C ALA A 39 4.46 2.46 3.31
N HIS A 40 4.69 1.70 2.25
CA HIS A 40 5.22 2.22 0.98
C HIS A 40 4.23 1.99 -0.16
N HIS A 41 3.98 3.03 -0.96
CA HIS A 41 3.23 2.92 -2.21
C HIS A 41 4.12 2.30 -3.29
N ILE A 42 3.74 1.15 -3.84
CA ILE A 42 4.47 0.48 -4.95
C ILE A 42 4.50 1.38 -6.18
N ILE A 43 3.38 2.04 -6.48
CA ILE A 43 3.33 3.14 -7.43
C ILE A 43 3.40 4.44 -6.64
N PHE A 44 4.45 5.22 -6.83
CA PHE A 44 4.66 6.45 -6.07
C PHE A 44 3.48 7.40 -6.25
N ARG A 45 3.12 8.11 -5.19
CA ARG A 45 2.06 9.13 -5.22
C ARG A 45 2.34 10.22 -6.27
N SER A 46 3.61 10.49 -6.57
CA SER A 46 4.03 11.39 -7.65
C SER A 46 3.76 10.81 -9.05
N GLN A 47 3.61 9.50 -9.18
CA GLN A 47 3.35 8.82 -10.45
C GLN A 47 1.85 8.68 -10.74
N SER A 48 1.01 8.64 -9.71
CA SER A 48 -0.44 8.54 -9.89
C SER A 48 -1.19 9.21 -8.75
N SER A 49 -2.16 10.04 -9.11
CA SER A 49 -3.17 10.60 -8.21
C SER A 49 -4.49 9.84 -8.24
N ASP A 50 -4.60 8.78 -9.06
CA ASP A 50 -5.80 7.97 -9.17
C ASP A 50 -6.15 7.32 -7.82
N PRO A 51 -7.32 7.63 -7.23
CA PRO A 51 -7.71 7.10 -5.92
C PRO A 51 -7.85 5.57 -5.90
N SER A 52 -8.14 4.94 -7.04
CA SER A 52 -8.22 3.48 -7.16
C SER A 52 -6.86 2.79 -7.05
N ILE A 53 -5.78 3.53 -7.25
CA ILE A 53 -4.39 3.08 -7.06
C ILE A 53 -3.87 3.57 -5.70
N ARG A 54 -3.95 4.88 -5.44
CA ARG A 54 -3.40 5.52 -4.25
C ARG A 54 -3.95 4.94 -2.94
N PHE A 55 -5.24 4.65 -2.90
CA PHE A 55 -5.92 4.17 -1.69
C PHE A 55 -6.26 2.68 -1.71
N ASP A 56 -5.78 1.94 -2.69
CA ASP A 56 -5.90 0.49 -2.69
C ASP A 56 -4.72 -0.15 -1.94
N PRO A 57 -4.98 -0.88 -0.84
CA PRO A 57 -3.92 -1.53 -0.07
C PRO A 57 -3.12 -2.58 -0.84
N ASP A 58 -3.65 -3.11 -1.95
CA ASP A 58 -2.90 -4.04 -2.80
C ASP A 58 -1.69 -3.37 -3.46
N PHE A 59 -1.72 -2.04 -3.63
CA PHE A 59 -0.61 -1.24 -4.12
C PHE A 59 0.34 -0.74 -3.01
N GLY A 60 0.32 -1.36 -1.84
CA GLY A 60 1.15 -1.01 -0.71
C GLY A 60 1.90 -2.19 -0.11
N VAL A 61 3.09 -1.95 0.42
CA VAL A 61 3.88 -2.93 1.17
C VAL A 61 4.47 -2.30 2.42
N GLY A 62 4.66 -3.10 3.47
CA GLY A 62 5.36 -2.69 4.69
C GLY A 62 6.86 -2.96 4.55
N LEU A 63 7.68 -1.94 4.72
CA LEU A 63 9.15 -2.03 4.63
C LEU A 63 9.81 -1.49 5.91
N CYS A 64 10.88 -2.14 6.36
CA CYS A 64 11.73 -1.54 7.38
C CYS A 64 12.50 -0.34 6.79
N VAL A 65 13.04 0.52 7.65
CA VAL A 65 13.73 1.75 7.23
C VAL A 65 14.87 1.47 6.23
N ASP A 66 15.69 0.45 6.47
CA ASP A 66 16.77 0.09 5.56
C ASP A 66 16.27 -0.34 4.19
N CYS A 67 15.30 -1.24 4.14
CA CYS A 67 14.73 -1.72 2.87
C CYS A 67 13.89 -0.66 2.17
N HIS A 68 13.44 0.37 2.85
CA HIS A 68 12.68 1.48 2.28
C HIS A 68 13.59 2.56 1.69
N HIS A 69 14.68 2.92 2.39
CA HIS A 69 15.47 4.12 2.08
C HIS A 69 16.95 3.86 1.78
N HIS A 70 17.56 2.77 2.23
CA HIS A 70 19.02 2.63 2.27
C HIS A 70 19.58 1.43 1.52
N ALA A 71 18.92 0.29 1.52
CA ALA A 71 19.39 -0.93 0.86
C ALA A 71 19.54 -0.72 -0.66
N PRO A 72 20.45 -1.47 -1.33
CA PRO A 72 20.65 -1.33 -2.78
C PRO A 72 19.41 -1.54 -3.63
N ASP A 73 18.46 -2.35 -3.15
CA ASP A 73 17.16 -2.62 -3.77
C ASP A 73 16.00 -1.86 -3.10
N ALA A 74 16.30 -0.87 -2.25
CA ALA A 74 15.28 0.00 -1.69
C ALA A 74 14.61 0.83 -2.81
N PRO A 75 13.27 1.06 -2.74
CA PRO A 75 12.55 1.80 -3.79
C PRO A 75 13.06 3.23 -3.98
N HIS A 76 13.52 3.88 -2.90
CA HIS A 76 14.09 5.23 -2.96
C HIS A 76 15.55 5.26 -3.39
N VAL A 77 16.22 4.11 -3.53
CA VAL A 77 17.59 3.99 -4.07
C VAL A 77 17.55 3.50 -5.51
N ASN A 78 16.87 2.40 -5.77
CA ASN A 78 16.72 1.83 -7.11
C ASN A 78 15.35 1.14 -7.25
N ASN A 79 14.37 1.88 -7.73
CA ASN A 79 13.01 1.37 -7.86
C ASN A 79 12.89 0.18 -8.84
N GLY A 80 13.71 0.14 -9.87
CA GLY A 80 13.72 -1.00 -10.81
C GLY A 80 14.11 -2.30 -10.13
N ARG A 81 15.17 -2.28 -9.31
CA ARG A 81 15.60 -3.45 -8.51
C ARG A 81 14.54 -3.83 -7.46
N PHE A 82 13.94 -2.83 -6.82
CA PHE A 82 12.85 -3.05 -5.88
C PHE A 82 11.68 -3.78 -6.55
N LEU A 83 11.22 -3.30 -7.71
CA LEU A 83 10.10 -3.91 -8.43
C LEU A 83 10.41 -5.35 -8.89
N LEU A 84 11.65 -5.64 -9.30
CA LEU A 84 12.08 -7.01 -9.60
C LEU A 84 12.03 -7.90 -8.36
N ALA A 85 12.50 -7.42 -7.23
CA ALA A 85 12.54 -8.19 -5.98
C ALA A 85 11.12 -8.52 -5.49
N ILE A 86 10.22 -7.52 -5.43
CA ILE A 86 8.83 -7.77 -5.00
C ILE A 86 8.05 -8.59 -6.05
N GLY A 87 8.30 -8.38 -7.33
CA GLY A 87 7.65 -9.12 -8.42
C GLY A 87 7.95 -10.60 -8.36
N THR A 88 9.21 -10.98 -8.16
CA THR A 88 9.61 -12.38 -7.98
C THR A 88 8.86 -13.05 -6.84
N TRP A 89 8.76 -12.36 -5.69
CA TRP A 89 8.01 -12.86 -4.54
C TRP A 89 6.51 -12.96 -4.80
N MET A 90 5.91 -11.91 -5.38
CA MET A 90 4.46 -11.85 -5.62
C MET A 90 3.99 -12.88 -6.65
N VAL A 91 4.76 -13.12 -7.71
CA VAL A 91 4.42 -14.12 -8.73
C VAL A 91 4.24 -15.51 -8.11
N GLU A 92 5.06 -15.85 -7.13
CA GLU A 92 4.99 -17.14 -6.47
C GLU A 92 3.91 -17.22 -5.41
N ARG A 93 3.71 -16.16 -4.63
CA ARG A 93 2.94 -16.18 -3.38
C ARG A 93 1.66 -15.37 -3.40
N GLU A 94 1.59 -14.36 -4.25
CA GLU A 94 0.48 -13.43 -4.34
C GLU A 94 0.13 -13.13 -5.81
N ARG A 95 -0.01 -14.18 -6.59
CA ARG A 95 -0.18 -14.10 -8.06
C ARG A 95 -1.31 -13.18 -8.51
N GLN A 96 -2.48 -13.24 -7.87
CA GLN A 96 -3.61 -12.38 -8.22
C GLN A 96 -3.31 -10.91 -7.96
N ARG A 97 -2.64 -10.61 -6.84
CA ARG A 97 -2.19 -9.26 -6.52
C ARG A 97 -1.17 -8.77 -7.55
N TRP A 98 -0.20 -9.61 -7.93
CA TRP A 98 0.77 -9.27 -8.96
C TRP A 98 0.12 -8.92 -10.29
N PHE A 99 -0.83 -9.72 -10.77
CA PHE A 99 -1.55 -9.43 -12.01
C PHE A 99 -2.37 -8.14 -11.95
N LYS A 100 -2.83 -7.74 -10.77
CA LYS A 100 -3.54 -6.48 -10.57
C LYS A 100 -2.61 -5.26 -10.69
N ILE A 101 -1.42 -5.33 -10.11
CA ILE A 101 -0.50 -4.17 -10.05
C ILE A 101 0.47 -4.10 -11.23
N GLN A 102 0.86 -5.22 -11.79
CA GLN A 102 1.88 -5.31 -12.86
C GLN A 102 1.58 -4.42 -14.08
N PRO A 103 0.35 -4.26 -14.57
CA PRO A 103 0.08 -3.40 -15.71
C PRO A 103 0.45 -1.92 -15.50
N PHE A 104 0.55 -1.47 -14.25
CA PHE A 104 0.87 -0.08 -13.90
C PHE A 104 2.35 0.17 -13.63
N LEU A 105 3.19 -0.86 -13.55
CA LEU A 105 4.59 -0.73 -13.13
C LEU A 105 5.52 -0.24 -14.24
N PHE A 106 5.21 -0.57 -15.49
CA PHE A 106 6.09 -0.36 -16.65
C PHE A 106 5.49 0.55 -17.71
N LYS A 107 4.37 1.21 -17.40
CA LYS A 107 3.71 2.18 -18.27
C LYS A 107 3.44 3.47 -17.50
N ALA A 108 3.44 4.59 -18.22
CA ALA A 108 2.94 5.84 -17.64
C ALA A 108 1.50 5.64 -17.17
N VAL A 109 1.22 5.92 -15.91
CA VAL A 109 -0.15 5.91 -15.40
C VAL A 109 -0.85 7.18 -15.91
N PRO A 110 -2.03 7.06 -16.55
CA PRO A 110 -2.75 8.23 -17.03
C PRO A 110 -3.08 9.19 -15.88
N PRO A 111 -3.03 10.51 -16.11
CA PRO A 111 -3.45 11.47 -15.10
C PRO A 111 -4.92 11.24 -14.71
N PHE A 112 -5.24 11.40 -13.45
CA PHE A 112 -6.61 11.37 -12.94
C PHE A 112 -7.11 12.81 -12.73
N TYR A 113 -8.20 13.17 -13.39
CA TYR A 113 -8.79 14.51 -13.33
C TYR A 113 -10.17 14.55 -12.66
N GLY A 114 -10.68 13.40 -12.22
CA GLY A 114 -12.00 13.32 -11.60
C GLY A 114 -12.02 13.80 -10.15
N PRO A 115 -13.23 14.09 -9.64
CA PRO A 115 -13.41 14.35 -8.21
C PRO A 115 -13.13 13.09 -7.39
N VAL A 116 -12.63 13.27 -6.16
CA VAL A 116 -12.41 12.16 -5.21
C VAL A 116 -13.40 12.29 -4.07
N ASP A 117 -14.23 11.27 -3.88
CA ASP A 117 -15.06 11.14 -2.69
C ASP A 117 -14.25 10.52 -1.55
N TYR A 118 -13.60 11.38 -0.77
CA TYR A 118 -12.81 10.95 0.38
C TYR A 118 -13.65 10.35 1.50
N ALA A 119 -14.92 10.75 1.64
CA ALA A 119 -15.81 10.20 2.67
C ALA A 119 -16.12 8.74 2.36
N GLU A 120 -16.49 8.43 1.11
CA GLU A 120 -16.72 7.07 0.66
C GLU A 120 -15.43 6.23 0.69
N THR A 121 -14.31 6.79 0.26
CA THR A 121 -13.00 6.14 0.33
C THR A 121 -12.64 5.77 1.76
N ALA A 122 -12.77 6.70 2.70
CA ALA A 122 -12.51 6.44 4.12
C ALA A 122 -13.45 5.39 4.70
N ARG A 123 -14.73 5.41 4.32
CA ARG A 123 -15.72 4.40 4.75
C ARG A 123 -15.31 3.00 4.31
N ARG A 124 -14.92 2.82 3.05
CA ARG A 124 -14.45 1.54 2.51
C ARG A 124 -13.17 1.06 3.20
N LEU A 125 -12.23 1.96 3.43
CA LEU A 125 -10.95 1.63 4.10
C LEU A 125 -11.17 1.22 5.56
N ARG A 126 -12.06 1.90 6.30
CA ARG A 126 -12.43 1.48 7.67
C ARG A 126 -13.04 0.08 7.70
N GLY A 127 -13.89 -0.25 6.72
CA GLY A 127 -14.46 -1.59 6.59
C GLY A 127 -13.39 -2.66 6.35
N ARG A 128 -12.42 -2.39 5.47
CA ARG A 128 -11.28 -3.29 5.21
C ARG A 128 -10.39 -3.43 6.44
N LEU A 129 -10.10 -2.36 7.14
CA LEU A 129 -9.27 -2.39 8.34
C LEU A 129 -9.89 -3.25 9.46
N ARG A 130 -11.20 -3.18 9.66
CA ARG A 130 -11.91 -4.08 10.59
C ARG A 130 -11.78 -5.54 10.18
N GLY A 131 -11.84 -5.84 8.88
CA GLY A 131 -11.64 -7.19 8.34
C GLY A 131 -10.22 -7.73 8.61
N GLU A 132 -9.19 -6.89 8.53
CA GLU A 132 -7.81 -7.30 8.88
C GLU A 132 -7.68 -7.58 10.38
N GLY A 133 -8.31 -6.79 11.24
CA GLY A 133 -8.35 -7.03 12.69
C GLY A 133 -8.99 -8.38 13.04
N CYS A 134 -10.08 -8.75 12.37
CA CYS A 134 -10.74 -10.04 12.56
C CYS A 134 -9.85 -11.22 12.13
N ARG A 135 -9.12 -11.09 11.02
CA ARG A 135 -8.19 -12.14 10.56
C ARG A 135 -7.02 -12.35 11.51
N ALA A 136 -6.50 -11.29 12.10
CA ALA A 136 -5.43 -11.37 13.09
C ALA A 136 -5.89 -12.05 14.39
N GLY A 137 -7.19 -11.99 14.73
CA GLY A 137 -7.78 -12.62 15.91
C GLY A 137 -8.02 -14.12 15.79
N ILE A 138 -8.05 -14.68 14.59
CA ILE A 138 -8.33 -16.12 14.35
C ILE A 138 -7.07 -17.00 14.57
N ASN A 139 -5.89 -16.39 14.60
CA ASN A 139 -4.61 -17.09 14.78
C ASN A 139 -4.01 -16.94 16.20
N ARG A 140 -4.86 -16.80 17.21
CA ARG A 140 -4.43 -16.86 18.64
C ARG A 140 -4.80 -18.19 19.26
#